data_2ae16aea4a674a0bda0f557e0119266a
#
_entry.id   2ae16aea4a674a0bda0f557e0119266a
#
_cell.length_a   1.000
_cell.length_b   1.000
_cell.length_c   1.000
_cell.angle_alpha   90.00
_cell.angle_beta   90.00
_cell.angle_gamma   90.00
#
_symmetry.space_group_name_H-M   'P 1'
#
loop_
_entity.id
_entity.type
_entity.pdbx_description
1 polymer ?
#
loop_
_entity_poly.entity_id
_entity_poly.type
_entity_poly.pdbx_seq_one_letter_code
_entity_poly.pdbx_strand_id
1 'polypeptide(L)'
;MNYTFLLVGLLASFPGLSQRIVLPHGEYMDTSSTRNPACVKAPIVRYYSVEGKYPRSSETLAEQAQAFISRKGQHYAGDGHVTFRFIIDCQGRREPRTQVLQTDTQYRRTTLPPGLVDELYAFLQTLTDWKVGKAPVPVRYIAYLNFKLRDGKVVAVTP
;
A
#
# COMPACT_ATOMS: atom_id res chain seq x y z
N MET A 1 52.58 39.90 16.59
CA MET A 1 51.15 40.00 16.89
C MET A 1 50.43 38.94 16.04
N ASN A 2 50.15 37.76 16.62
CA ASN A 2 49.50 36.64 15.90
C ASN A 2 48.03 36.64 16.26
N TYR A 3 47.16 36.89 15.28
CA TYR A 3 45.73 36.77 15.43
C TYR A 3 45.28 35.36 15.00
N THR A 4 44.96 34.52 15.98
CA THR A 4 44.35 33.20 15.74
C THR A 4 42.84 33.40 15.59
N PHE A 5 42.30 33.23 14.35
CA PHE A 5 40.88 33.23 14.11
C PHE A 5 40.31 31.85 14.47
N LEU A 6 39.49 31.83 15.53
CA LEU A 6 38.71 30.66 15.94
C LEU A 6 37.42 30.59 15.10
N LEU A 7 37.36 29.68 14.16
CA LEU A 7 36.19 29.40 13.34
C LEU A 7 35.21 28.52 14.13
N VAL A 8 34.20 29.13 14.75
CA VAL A 8 33.13 28.42 15.43
C VAL A 8 32.14 27.92 14.36
N GLY A 9 32.19 26.61 14.06
CA GLY A 9 31.27 25.94 13.16
C GLY A 9 29.88 25.81 13.80
N LEU A 10 28.90 26.55 13.31
CA LEU A 10 27.47 26.38 13.65
C LEU A 10 26.94 25.07 13.02
N LEU A 11 26.84 24.02 13.81
CA LEU A 11 26.10 22.81 13.42
C LEU A 11 24.59 23.12 13.46
N ALA A 12 24.04 23.50 12.32
CA ALA A 12 22.62 23.62 12.15
C ALA A 12 21.99 22.22 12.13
N SER A 13 21.40 21.82 13.26
CA SER A 13 20.58 20.62 13.36
C SER A 13 19.29 20.87 12.56
N PHE A 14 19.18 20.35 11.35
CA PHE A 14 17.93 20.34 10.60
C PHE A 14 16.95 19.37 11.30
N PRO A 15 15.80 19.85 11.80
CA PRO A 15 14.75 18.94 12.24
C PRO A 15 14.30 18.14 11.04
N GLY A 16 14.50 16.82 11.08
CA GLY A 16 13.99 15.92 10.05
C GLY A 16 12.50 16.12 9.89
N LEU A 17 12.08 16.69 8.77
CA LEU A 17 10.68 16.83 8.39
C LEU A 17 10.13 15.41 8.20
N SER A 18 9.52 14.88 9.25
CA SER A 18 8.68 13.68 9.17
C SER A 18 7.54 13.99 8.20
N GLN A 19 7.71 13.61 6.94
CA GLN A 19 6.67 13.77 5.95
C GLN A 19 5.48 12.89 6.36
N ARG A 20 4.48 13.49 6.97
CA ARG A 20 3.15 12.90 7.11
C ARG A 20 2.61 12.64 5.71
N ILE A 21 2.70 11.39 5.24
CA ILE A 21 2.04 10.99 3.99
C ILE A 21 0.55 10.92 4.30
N VAL A 22 -0.10 12.06 4.21
CA VAL A 22 -1.56 12.14 4.21
C VAL A 22 -1.99 11.94 2.76
N LEU A 23 -2.72 10.85 2.45
CA LEU A 23 -3.46 10.78 1.20
C LEU A 23 -4.65 11.73 1.34
N PRO A 24 -4.75 12.76 0.50
CA PRO A 24 -5.90 13.63 0.53
C PRO A 24 -7.15 12.83 0.16
N HIS A 25 -8.17 12.83 1.01
CA HIS A 25 -9.52 12.36 0.74
C HIS A 25 -9.64 10.93 0.15
N GLY A 26 -8.92 9.97 0.74
CA GLY A 26 -9.08 8.56 0.37
C GLY A 26 -10.37 7.98 0.95
N GLU A 27 -11.10 7.22 0.15
CA GLU A 27 -12.12 6.31 0.63
C GLU A 27 -11.46 5.17 1.40
N TYR A 28 -12.19 4.58 2.34
CA TYR A 28 -11.70 3.47 3.14
C TYR A 28 -12.61 2.27 2.96
N MET A 29 -12.00 1.10 2.67
CA MET A 29 -12.70 -0.19 2.74
C MET A 29 -12.81 -0.65 4.19
N ASP A 30 -11.83 -0.30 5.01
CA ASP A 30 -11.79 -0.62 6.43
C ASP A 30 -11.14 0.53 7.19
N THR A 31 -11.81 1.04 8.21
CA THR A 31 -11.34 2.12 9.10
C THR A 31 -10.81 1.59 10.43
N SER A 32 -10.87 0.29 10.68
CA SER A 32 -10.42 -0.34 11.92
C SER A 32 -8.95 0.00 12.19
N SER A 33 -8.64 0.28 13.45
CA SER A 33 -7.30 0.70 13.88
C SER A 33 -6.58 -0.34 14.74
N THR A 34 -7.10 -1.57 14.77
CA THR A 34 -6.47 -2.67 15.52
C THR A 34 -5.06 -2.91 15.02
N ARG A 35 -4.10 -2.91 15.93
CA ARG A 35 -2.68 -3.09 15.64
C ARG A 35 -2.14 -4.25 16.46
N ASN A 36 -1.16 -4.93 15.88
CA ASN A 36 -0.38 -5.92 16.59
C ASN A 36 0.41 -5.25 17.74
N PRO A 37 0.17 -5.61 19.01
CA PRO A 37 0.88 -4.99 20.16
C PRO A 37 2.41 -5.09 20.05
N ALA A 38 2.94 -6.20 19.49
CA ALA A 38 4.37 -6.40 19.30
C ALA A 38 4.99 -5.41 18.28
N CYS A 39 4.18 -4.81 17.41
CA CYS A 39 4.64 -3.91 16.34
C CYS A 39 4.29 -2.44 16.58
N VAL A 40 3.61 -2.09 17.67
CA VAL A 40 3.11 -0.71 17.91
C VAL A 40 4.25 0.32 17.89
N LYS A 41 5.41 -0.01 18.44
CA LYS A 41 6.58 0.88 18.49
C LYS A 41 7.42 0.85 17.20
N ALA A 42 7.16 -0.09 16.28
CA ALA A 42 7.91 -0.20 15.04
C ALA A 42 7.60 1.00 14.12
N PRO A 43 8.62 1.68 13.57
CA PRO A 43 8.41 2.80 12.67
C PRO A 43 7.74 2.35 11.37
N ILE A 44 7.00 3.27 10.73
CA ILE A 44 6.40 3.03 9.41
C ILE A 44 7.35 3.57 8.35
N VAL A 45 7.70 2.70 7.40
CA VAL A 45 8.58 3.01 6.27
C VAL A 45 7.88 2.71 4.94
N ARG A 46 8.51 3.05 3.83
CA ARG A 46 8.00 2.72 2.49
C ARG A 46 8.45 1.32 2.08
N TYR A 47 7.61 0.58 1.35
CA TYR A 47 7.90 -0.81 0.95
C TYR A 47 9.24 -0.98 0.22
N TYR A 48 9.60 -0.04 -0.66
CA TYR A 48 10.83 -0.14 -1.45
C TYR A 48 12.12 0.04 -0.62
N SER A 49 12.06 0.70 0.53
CA SER A 49 13.22 0.86 1.41
C SER A 49 13.53 -0.38 2.25
N VAL A 50 12.63 -1.36 2.27
CA VAL A 50 12.72 -2.58 3.10
C VAL A 50 12.42 -3.85 2.31
N GLU A 51 12.45 -3.79 0.99
CA GLU A 51 12.09 -4.90 0.09
C GLU A 51 10.70 -5.51 0.39
N GLY A 52 9.80 -4.68 0.90
CA GLY A 52 8.45 -5.10 1.27
C GLY A 52 7.60 -5.36 0.03
N LYS A 53 7.20 -6.61 -0.20
CA LYS A 53 6.33 -6.99 -1.31
C LYS A 53 5.58 -8.29 -1.04
N TYR A 54 4.57 -8.55 -1.86
CA TYR A 54 3.95 -9.87 -1.92
C TYR A 54 4.83 -10.84 -2.74
N PRO A 55 5.00 -12.10 -2.34
CA PRO A 55 5.98 -13.01 -2.95
C PRO A 55 5.53 -13.68 -4.27
N ARG A 56 4.45 -13.19 -4.92
CA ARG A 56 3.96 -13.69 -6.21
C ARG A 56 4.21 -12.71 -7.33
N SER A 57 4.30 -13.21 -8.56
CA SER A 57 4.44 -12.35 -9.75
C SER A 57 3.16 -11.57 -10.04
N SER A 58 3.28 -10.48 -10.80
CA SER A 58 2.14 -9.68 -11.25
C SER A 58 1.16 -10.50 -12.09
N GLU A 59 1.66 -11.38 -12.95
CA GLU A 59 0.84 -12.28 -13.78
C GLU A 59 0.03 -13.24 -12.91
N THR A 60 0.69 -13.94 -11.98
CA THR A 60 0.03 -14.88 -11.06
C THR A 60 -1.05 -14.18 -10.24
N LEU A 61 -0.77 -12.97 -9.74
CA LEU A 61 -1.77 -12.19 -9.00
C LEU A 61 -2.95 -11.77 -9.87
N ALA A 62 -2.70 -11.39 -11.13
CA ALA A 62 -3.76 -11.01 -12.07
C ALA A 62 -4.67 -12.20 -12.39
N GLU A 63 -4.10 -13.36 -12.70
CA GLU A 63 -4.86 -14.60 -12.95
C GLU A 63 -5.70 -15.00 -11.74
N GLN A 64 -5.12 -14.99 -10.54
CA GLN A 64 -5.80 -15.34 -9.31
C GLN A 64 -6.92 -14.33 -8.97
N ALA A 65 -6.68 -13.03 -9.13
CA ALA A 65 -7.69 -12.01 -8.91
C ALA A 65 -8.85 -12.16 -9.92
N GLN A 66 -8.55 -12.37 -11.21
CA GLN A 66 -9.56 -12.57 -12.23
C GLN A 66 -10.41 -13.82 -11.94
N ALA A 67 -9.77 -14.95 -11.62
CA ALA A 67 -10.48 -16.17 -11.23
C ALA A 67 -11.37 -15.96 -9.99
N PHE A 68 -10.88 -15.20 -9.03
CA PHE A 68 -11.62 -14.91 -7.80
C PHE A 68 -12.89 -14.10 -8.06
N ILE A 69 -12.82 -13.01 -8.83
CA ILE A 69 -14.01 -12.19 -9.13
C ILE A 69 -15.01 -12.89 -10.06
N SER A 70 -14.54 -13.84 -10.88
CA SER A 70 -15.38 -14.59 -11.81
C SER A 70 -16.12 -15.78 -11.17
N ARG A 71 -15.75 -16.20 -9.97
CA ARG A 71 -16.28 -17.43 -9.33
C ARG A 71 -17.78 -17.42 -9.07
N LYS A 72 -18.38 -16.22 -8.93
CA LYS A 72 -19.80 -16.07 -8.71
C LYS A 72 -20.61 -15.88 -9.99
N GLY A 73 -19.98 -15.98 -11.17
CA GLY A 73 -20.63 -15.76 -12.47
C GLY A 73 -21.08 -14.32 -12.70
N GLN A 74 -20.65 -13.38 -11.88
CA GLN A 74 -20.96 -11.97 -12.05
C GLN A 74 -20.11 -11.34 -13.15
N HIS A 75 -20.72 -10.50 -13.96
CA HIS A 75 -20.05 -9.71 -14.99
C HIS A 75 -20.04 -8.24 -14.56
N TYR A 76 -18.88 -7.68 -14.54
CA TYR A 76 -18.68 -6.26 -14.24
C TYR A 76 -18.34 -5.51 -15.53
N ALA A 77 -18.51 -4.20 -15.52
CA ALA A 77 -18.08 -3.32 -16.60
C ALA A 77 -17.15 -2.25 -16.00
N GLY A 78 -16.43 -1.57 -16.89
CA GLY A 78 -15.59 -0.42 -16.51
C GLY A 78 -14.12 -0.67 -16.70
N ASP A 79 -13.44 0.43 -17.05
CA ASP A 79 -12.00 0.50 -17.29
C ASP A 79 -11.35 1.42 -16.25
N GLY A 80 -10.14 1.12 -15.84
CA GLY A 80 -9.41 1.97 -14.91
C GLY A 80 -8.55 1.21 -13.92
N HIS A 81 -8.40 1.79 -12.74
CA HIS A 81 -7.54 1.23 -11.70
C HIS A 81 -8.24 1.27 -10.34
N VAL A 82 -8.08 0.18 -9.58
CA VAL A 82 -8.40 0.12 -8.15
C VAL A 82 -7.09 -0.10 -7.40
N THR A 83 -6.71 0.85 -6.56
CA THR A 83 -5.50 0.77 -5.74
C THR A 83 -5.89 0.69 -4.27
N PHE A 84 -5.52 -0.38 -3.62
CA PHE A 84 -5.59 -0.50 -2.16
C PHE A 84 -4.25 -0.10 -1.55
N ARG A 85 -4.32 0.67 -0.45
CA ARG A 85 -3.18 1.06 0.35
C ARG A 85 -3.41 0.67 1.80
N PHE A 86 -2.45 -0.02 2.38
CA PHE A 86 -2.54 -0.57 3.73
C PHE A 86 -1.14 -0.67 4.36
N ILE A 87 -1.09 -1.10 5.61
CA ILE A 87 0.18 -1.32 6.33
C ILE A 87 0.38 -2.81 6.54
N ILE A 88 1.61 -3.27 6.31
CA ILE A 88 2.10 -4.57 6.73
C ILE A 88 2.88 -4.37 8.03
N ASP A 89 2.55 -5.14 9.04
CA ASP A 89 3.16 -5.08 10.36
C ASP A 89 4.58 -5.71 10.37
N CYS A 90 5.26 -5.61 11.49
CA CYS A 90 6.62 -6.13 11.66
C CYS A 90 6.71 -7.66 11.66
N GLN A 91 5.59 -8.36 11.53
CA GLN A 91 5.50 -9.83 11.41
C GLN A 91 4.95 -10.27 10.03
N GLY A 92 4.82 -9.34 9.07
CA GLY A 92 4.31 -9.66 7.73
C GLY A 92 2.79 -9.78 7.64
N ARG A 93 2.04 -9.31 8.64
CA ARG A 93 0.56 -9.34 8.61
C ARG A 93 0.00 -7.99 8.18
N ARG A 94 -1.05 -8.01 7.38
CA ARG A 94 -1.76 -6.81 6.97
C ARG A 94 -2.55 -6.24 8.14
N GLU A 95 -2.35 -4.96 8.44
CA GLU A 95 -3.24 -4.21 9.34
C GLU A 95 -4.61 -4.02 8.67
N PRO A 96 -5.74 -4.03 9.43
CA PRO A 96 -7.08 -3.96 8.84
C PRO A 96 -7.32 -2.71 8.02
N ARG A 97 -6.87 -1.55 8.52
CA ARG A 97 -7.13 -0.25 7.90
C ARG A 97 -6.64 -0.21 6.47
N THR A 98 -7.58 -0.05 5.54
CA THR A 98 -7.29 -0.10 4.10
C THR A 98 -7.96 1.07 3.39
N GLN A 99 -7.16 1.88 2.73
CA GLN A 99 -7.65 2.92 1.82
C GLN A 99 -7.86 2.35 0.43
N VAL A 100 -8.82 2.91 -0.31
CA VAL A 100 -9.05 2.63 -1.72
C VAL A 100 -8.98 3.92 -2.53
N LEU A 101 -8.33 3.84 -3.69
CA LEU A 101 -8.32 4.88 -4.71
C LEU A 101 -8.80 4.25 -6.02
N GLN A 102 -9.81 4.87 -6.63
CA GLN A 102 -10.38 4.45 -7.89
C GLN A 102 -10.10 5.52 -8.95
N THR A 103 -9.52 5.14 -10.08
CA THR A 103 -9.20 6.06 -11.18
C THR A 103 -9.60 5.47 -12.52
N ASP A 104 -9.89 6.35 -13.47
CA ASP A 104 -10.06 5.98 -14.88
C ASP A 104 -8.71 5.63 -15.54
N THR A 105 -8.71 5.37 -16.83
CA THR A 105 -7.51 5.03 -17.61
C THR A 105 -6.53 6.21 -17.76
N GLN A 106 -6.95 7.44 -17.47
CA GLN A 106 -6.13 8.65 -17.43
C GLN A 106 -5.71 9.03 -16.01
N TYR A 107 -5.89 8.12 -15.03
CA TYR A 107 -5.59 8.33 -13.61
C TYR A 107 -6.39 9.47 -12.95
N ARG A 108 -7.53 9.87 -13.53
CA ARG A 108 -8.45 10.80 -12.90
C ARG A 108 -9.37 10.04 -11.97
N ARG A 109 -9.72 10.65 -10.83
CA ARG A 109 -10.62 10.01 -9.85
C ARG A 109 -11.97 9.66 -10.52
N THR A 110 -12.43 8.45 -10.28
CA THR A 110 -13.71 7.93 -10.78
C THR A 110 -14.35 7.00 -9.73
N THR A 111 -15.55 6.51 -10.02
CA THR A 111 -16.22 5.47 -9.25
C THR A 111 -16.48 4.28 -10.16
N LEU A 112 -15.92 3.14 -9.81
CA LEU A 112 -16.15 1.86 -10.47
C LEU A 112 -17.31 1.12 -9.80
N PRO A 113 -17.90 0.08 -10.43
CA PRO A 113 -18.99 -0.67 -9.81
C PRO A 113 -18.63 -1.14 -8.39
N PRO A 114 -19.41 -0.78 -7.37
CA PRO A 114 -19.10 -1.11 -5.97
C PRO A 114 -18.86 -2.60 -5.74
N GLY A 115 -19.69 -3.47 -6.34
CA GLY A 115 -19.52 -4.92 -6.21
C GLY A 115 -18.20 -5.43 -6.77
N LEU A 116 -17.63 -4.82 -7.83
CA LEU A 116 -16.29 -5.15 -8.33
C LEU A 116 -15.21 -4.75 -7.31
N VAL A 117 -15.32 -3.54 -6.75
CA VAL A 117 -14.36 -3.04 -5.75
C VAL A 117 -14.39 -3.91 -4.49
N ASP A 118 -15.58 -4.33 -4.05
CA ASP A 118 -15.76 -5.22 -2.90
C ASP A 118 -15.14 -6.61 -3.13
N GLU A 119 -15.32 -7.20 -4.33
CA GLU A 119 -14.70 -8.49 -4.67
C GLU A 119 -13.17 -8.38 -4.75
N LEU A 120 -12.62 -7.29 -5.29
CA LEU A 120 -11.18 -7.05 -5.30
C LEU A 120 -10.63 -6.86 -3.87
N TYR A 121 -11.39 -6.19 -3.00
CA TYR A 121 -11.03 -6.08 -1.60
C TYR A 121 -11.09 -7.44 -0.89
N ALA A 122 -12.13 -8.24 -1.15
CA ALA A 122 -12.22 -9.61 -0.63
C ALA A 122 -11.04 -10.48 -1.12
N PHE A 123 -10.61 -10.34 -2.38
CA PHE A 123 -9.40 -10.99 -2.88
C PHE A 123 -8.15 -10.53 -2.11
N LEU A 124 -7.96 -9.21 -1.90
CA LEU A 124 -6.84 -8.70 -1.09
C LEU A 124 -6.81 -9.34 0.29
N GLN A 125 -7.96 -9.58 0.92
CA GLN A 125 -8.04 -10.21 2.24
C GLN A 125 -7.54 -11.65 2.27
N THR A 126 -7.52 -12.35 1.12
CA THR A 126 -6.95 -13.71 1.01
C THR A 126 -5.43 -13.73 0.93
N LEU A 127 -4.79 -12.58 0.70
CA LEU A 127 -3.35 -12.48 0.55
C LEU A 127 -2.67 -12.34 1.93
N THR A 128 -2.13 -13.44 2.44
CA THR A 128 -1.57 -13.52 3.80
C THR A 128 -0.04 -13.62 3.85
N ASP A 129 0.62 -13.90 2.72
CA ASP A 129 2.05 -14.23 2.67
C ASP A 129 2.95 -13.00 2.42
N TRP A 130 2.62 -11.86 3.02
CA TRP A 130 3.42 -10.63 2.88
C TRP A 130 4.81 -10.82 3.48
N LYS A 131 5.83 -10.34 2.77
CA LYS A 131 7.20 -10.36 3.29
C LYS A 131 7.34 -9.41 4.46
N VAL A 132 8.07 -9.86 5.49
CA VAL A 132 8.54 -8.97 6.55
C VAL A 132 9.56 -7.98 5.96
N GLY A 133 9.45 -6.71 6.32
CA GLY A 133 10.39 -5.69 5.86
C GLY A 133 11.80 -5.96 6.36
N LYS A 134 12.78 -5.92 5.46
CA LYS A 134 14.21 -6.10 5.80
C LYS A 134 14.78 -4.79 6.32
N ALA A 135 15.09 -4.74 7.62
CA ALA A 135 15.71 -3.59 8.27
C ALA A 135 16.47 -4.06 9.52
N PRO A 136 17.44 -3.27 10.04
CA PRO A 136 18.15 -3.61 11.27
C PRO A 136 17.28 -3.70 12.52
N VAL A 137 16.10 -3.08 12.49
CA VAL A 137 15.09 -3.12 13.56
C VAL A 137 13.73 -3.52 12.98
N PRO A 138 12.81 -4.06 13.78
CA PRO A 138 11.47 -4.35 13.33
C PRO A 138 10.79 -3.10 12.78
N VAL A 139 10.23 -3.19 11.57
CA VAL A 139 9.56 -2.09 10.88
C VAL A 139 8.18 -2.51 10.40
N ARG A 140 7.29 -1.53 10.27
CA ARG A 140 6.05 -1.65 9.51
C ARG A 140 6.23 -0.94 8.19
N TYR A 141 5.56 -1.35 7.13
CA TYR A 141 5.68 -0.64 5.86
C TYR A 141 4.34 -0.43 5.18
N ILE A 142 4.27 0.65 4.41
CA ILE A 142 3.11 0.94 3.56
C ILE A 142 3.24 0.08 2.32
N ALA A 143 2.22 -0.75 2.07
CA ALA A 143 2.07 -1.57 0.87
C ALA A 143 0.93 -1.04 -0.01
N TYR A 144 1.02 -1.35 -1.29
CA TYR A 144 0.01 -1.05 -2.29
C TYR A 144 -0.30 -2.31 -3.07
N LEU A 145 -1.53 -2.40 -3.55
CA LEU A 145 -1.92 -3.38 -4.56
C LEU A 145 -2.82 -2.66 -5.56
N ASN A 146 -2.33 -2.53 -6.79
CA ASN A 146 -3.04 -1.87 -7.88
C ASN A 146 -3.59 -2.91 -8.85
N PHE A 147 -4.89 -2.89 -9.09
CA PHE A 147 -5.58 -3.70 -10.09
C PHE A 147 -5.89 -2.83 -11.31
N LYS A 148 -5.34 -3.18 -12.47
CA LYS A 148 -5.72 -2.58 -13.74
C LYS A 148 -6.90 -3.36 -14.31
N LEU A 149 -7.94 -2.63 -14.68
CA LEU A 149 -9.20 -3.17 -15.17
C LEU A 149 -9.42 -2.78 -16.64
N ARG A 150 -9.93 -3.72 -17.42
CA ARG A 150 -10.46 -3.52 -18.76
C ARG A 150 -11.74 -4.30 -18.91
N ASP A 151 -12.82 -3.60 -19.26
CA ASP A 151 -14.16 -4.19 -19.37
C ASP A 151 -14.52 -5.05 -18.13
N GLY A 152 -14.28 -4.48 -16.94
CA GLY A 152 -14.54 -5.12 -15.64
C GLY A 152 -13.67 -6.36 -15.34
N LYS A 153 -12.68 -6.69 -16.18
CA LYS A 153 -11.75 -7.80 -15.97
C LYS A 153 -10.41 -7.30 -15.45
N VAL A 154 -9.81 -8.06 -14.55
CA VAL A 154 -8.45 -7.79 -14.08
C VAL A 154 -7.45 -8.21 -15.17
N VAL A 155 -6.73 -7.23 -15.72
CA VAL A 155 -5.74 -7.46 -16.78
C VAL A 155 -4.29 -7.33 -16.30
N ALA A 156 -4.07 -6.69 -15.16
CA ALA A 156 -2.77 -6.64 -14.50
C ALA A 156 -2.93 -6.35 -13.01
N VAL A 157 -2.00 -6.83 -12.20
CA VAL A 157 -1.87 -6.48 -10.79
C VAL A 157 -0.43 -6.06 -10.52
N THR A 158 -0.26 -4.91 -9.87
CA THR A 158 1.06 -4.41 -9.44
C THR A 158 1.06 -4.35 -7.92
N PRO A 159 1.88 -5.20 -7.26
CA PRO A 159 2.05 -5.18 -5.82
C PRO A 159 3.03 -4.08 -5.37
#